data_9f8910b6c8e2b035275d93390032ffa5
#
_entry.id   9f8910b6c8e2b035275d93390032ffa5
#
_cell.length_a   1.000
_cell.length_b   1.000
_cell.length_c   1.000
_cell.angle_alpha   90.00
_cell.angle_beta   90.00
_cell.angle_gamma   90.00
#
_symmetry.space_group_name_H-M   'P 1'
#
loop_
_entity.id
_entity.type
_entity.pdbx_description
1 polymer ?
#
loop_
_entity_poly.entity_id
_entity_poly.type
_entity_poly.pdbx_seq_one_letter_code
_entity_poly.pdbx_strand_id
1 'polypeptide(L)'
;VARIERAWIVDVLDGRVAESPLCPPEWSAWVEGRKYSPMLAPSTTVVRSRTEQLPSDAVGRAILSEIREAFRGREHDFEPCAVELWRLIAPATGRCDVTRASRDGGRDAVGEYVVGPASDPITIDFALEAKCYTETNSVGVREVARLISRLRHRHFGVFVTTSHFNQQVYSEVRADAHPIALISGRDIVEALRAAGHSDVPTVRAWLRQFESTTLGTPASEV
;
A
#
# COMPACT_ATOMS: atom_id res chain seq x y z
N VAL A 1 -7.93 -16.82 12.22
CA VAL A 1 -8.78 -18.04 12.28
C VAL A 1 -8.93 -18.38 13.74
N ALA A 2 -10.12 -18.18 14.31
CA ALA A 2 -10.42 -18.60 15.67
C ALA A 2 -10.30 -20.13 15.75
N ARG A 3 -9.46 -20.63 16.64
CA ARG A 3 -9.42 -22.07 16.94
C ARG A 3 -10.65 -22.42 17.72
N ILE A 4 -11.50 -23.27 17.17
CA ILE A 4 -12.61 -23.87 17.91
C ILE A 4 -12.05 -25.07 18.67
N GLU A 5 -12.12 -25.03 19.99
CA GLU A 5 -11.69 -26.13 20.83
C GLU A 5 -12.66 -27.32 20.68
N ARG A 6 -12.12 -28.54 20.54
CA ARG A 6 -12.93 -29.75 20.38
C ARG A 6 -13.91 -29.95 21.57
N ALA A 7 -13.46 -29.61 22.78
CA ALA A 7 -14.26 -29.71 23.98
C ALA A 7 -15.50 -28.82 23.91
N TRP A 8 -15.40 -27.62 23.33
CA TRP A 8 -16.54 -26.73 23.13
C TRP A 8 -17.57 -27.32 22.15
N ILE A 9 -17.12 -28.00 21.08
CA ILE A 9 -18.00 -28.65 20.12
C ILE A 9 -18.81 -29.74 20.84
N VAL A 10 -18.20 -30.49 21.77
CA VAL A 10 -18.89 -31.50 22.59
C VAL A 10 -19.93 -30.84 23.48
N ASP A 11 -19.58 -29.73 24.15
CA ASP A 11 -20.54 -28.99 24.99
C ASP A 11 -21.72 -28.43 24.17
N VAL A 12 -21.49 -28.00 22.93
CA VAL A 12 -22.55 -27.59 21.99
C VAL A 12 -23.49 -28.76 21.67
N LEU A 13 -22.94 -29.93 21.36
CA LEU A 13 -23.70 -31.14 21.03
C LEU A 13 -24.51 -31.65 22.22
N ASP A 14 -23.98 -31.45 23.44
CA ASP A 14 -24.65 -31.83 24.69
C ASP A 14 -25.64 -30.75 25.19
N GLY A 15 -25.84 -29.67 24.46
CA GLY A 15 -26.76 -28.58 24.83
C GLY A 15 -26.26 -27.65 25.94
N ARG A 16 -25.01 -27.76 26.37
CA ARG A 16 -24.40 -26.98 27.46
C ARG A 16 -23.66 -25.74 26.99
N VAL A 17 -24.13 -25.14 25.92
CA VAL A 17 -23.40 -24.06 25.21
C VAL A 17 -23.13 -22.83 26.07
N ALA A 18 -24.17 -22.39 26.82
CA ALA A 18 -24.04 -21.15 27.62
C ALA A 18 -23.26 -21.35 28.92
N GLU A 19 -23.08 -22.58 29.36
CA GLU A 19 -22.43 -22.94 30.63
C GLU A 19 -20.94 -23.32 30.41
N SER A 20 -20.55 -23.53 29.17
CA SER A 20 -19.17 -23.91 28.85
C SER A 20 -18.20 -22.72 29.04
N PRO A 21 -17.12 -22.89 29.85
CA PRO A 21 -16.08 -21.86 29.97
C PRO A 21 -15.34 -21.61 28.68
N LEU A 22 -15.50 -22.47 27.68
CA LEU A 22 -14.90 -22.38 26.35
C LEU A 22 -15.82 -21.70 25.32
N CYS A 23 -17.05 -21.34 25.75
CA CYS A 23 -18.02 -20.68 24.89
C CYS A 23 -17.51 -19.28 24.48
N PRO A 24 -17.34 -19.00 23.18
CA PRO A 24 -17.02 -17.65 22.74
C PRO A 24 -18.11 -16.65 23.18
N PRO A 25 -17.73 -15.44 23.67
CA PRO A 25 -18.69 -14.42 24.12
C PRO A 25 -19.75 -14.06 23.08
N GLU A 26 -19.38 -14.13 21.81
CA GLU A 26 -20.28 -13.84 20.69
C GLU A 26 -21.35 -14.89 20.49
N TRP A 27 -21.02 -16.16 20.75
CA TRP A 27 -21.96 -17.24 20.68
C TRP A 27 -22.96 -17.16 21.83
N SER A 28 -22.50 -16.89 23.05
CA SER A 28 -23.38 -16.66 24.21
C SER A 28 -24.36 -15.52 23.94
N ALA A 29 -23.87 -14.41 23.40
CA ALA A 29 -24.69 -13.26 23.03
C ALA A 29 -25.73 -13.59 21.95
N TRP A 30 -25.40 -14.46 20.99
CA TRP A 30 -26.33 -14.92 19.96
C TRP A 30 -27.40 -15.84 20.55
N VAL A 31 -27.00 -16.80 21.36
CA VAL A 31 -27.93 -17.73 22.03
C VAL A 31 -28.91 -16.99 22.96
N GLU A 32 -28.44 -15.93 23.64
CA GLU A 32 -29.28 -15.09 24.52
C GLU A 32 -30.19 -14.13 23.73
N GLY A 33 -30.26 -14.24 22.40
CA GLY A 33 -31.09 -13.39 21.54
C GLY A 33 -30.61 -11.97 21.40
N ARG A 34 -29.34 -11.68 21.74
CA ARG A 34 -28.69 -10.41 21.48
C ARG A 34 -28.32 -10.33 20.00
N LYS A 35 -28.31 -9.12 19.45
CA LYS A 35 -27.88 -8.92 18.05
C LYS A 35 -26.46 -9.48 17.85
N TYR A 36 -26.33 -10.46 16.98
CA TYR A 36 -25.05 -10.94 16.49
C TYR A 36 -24.32 -9.78 15.81
N SER A 37 -23.28 -9.30 16.44
CA SER A 37 -22.28 -8.50 15.76
C SER A 37 -21.23 -9.47 15.24
N PRO A 38 -21.09 -9.66 13.93
CA PRO A 38 -20.01 -10.50 13.44
C PRO A 38 -18.72 -9.95 14.04
N MET A 39 -17.95 -10.80 14.74
CA MET A 39 -16.55 -10.49 14.97
C MET A 39 -15.87 -10.47 13.61
N LEU A 40 -15.97 -9.37 12.93
CA LEU A 40 -14.92 -8.97 12.03
C LEU A 40 -13.67 -9.03 12.91
N ALA A 41 -12.72 -9.90 12.56
CA ALA A 41 -11.38 -9.80 13.13
C ALA A 41 -11.10 -8.30 13.21
N PRO A 42 -10.76 -7.75 14.40
CA PRO A 42 -10.62 -6.32 14.52
C PRO A 42 -9.72 -5.92 13.37
N SER A 43 -10.28 -5.26 12.37
CA SER A 43 -9.45 -4.60 11.39
C SER A 43 -8.69 -3.64 12.29
N THR A 44 -7.46 -3.98 12.58
CA THR A 44 -6.54 -3.07 13.22
C THR A 44 -6.49 -1.90 12.25
N THR A 45 -7.37 -0.94 12.49
CA THR A 45 -7.40 0.30 11.72
C THR A 45 -6.13 1.00 12.12
N VAL A 46 -5.06 0.67 11.41
CA VAL A 46 -3.75 1.24 11.65
C VAL A 46 -3.80 2.67 11.14
N VAL A 47 -3.96 3.59 12.06
CA VAL A 47 -3.78 5.02 11.81
C VAL A 47 -2.36 5.36 12.23
N ARG A 48 -1.47 5.53 11.26
CA ARG A 48 -0.05 5.85 11.50
C ARG A 48 0.12 7.35 11.71
N SER A 49 0.82 7.72 12.77
CA SER A 49 1.28 9.09 13.00
C SER A 49 2.35 9.50 11.98
N ARG A 50 2.63 10.80 11.85
CA ARG A 50 3.71 11.28 10.98
C ARG A 50 5.06 10.64 11.33
N THR A 51 5.37 10.48 12.60
CA THR A 51 6.64 9.88 13.06
C THR A 51 6.76 8.40 12.72
N GLU A 52 5.64 7.69 12.61
CA GLU A 52 5.61 6.28 12.19
C GLU A 52 5.71 6.12 10.67
N GLN A 53 5.46 7.19 9.93
CA GLN A 53 5.50 7.20 8.47
C GLN A 53 6.83 7.70 7.89
N LEU A 54 7.70 8.26 8.72
CA LEU A 54 9.02 8.77 8.30
C LEU A 54 10.14 7.96 8.98
N PRO A 55 11.32 7.83 8.34
CA PRO A 55 12.46 7.15 8.95
C PRO A 55 12.89 7.83 10.25
N SER A 56 13.09 7.06 11.29
CA SER A 56 13.53 7.57 12.60
C SER A 56 15.06 7.80 12.68
N ASP A 57 15.82 7.08 11.85
CA ASP A 57 17.27 7.14 11.83
C ASP A 57 17.84 8.10 10.77
N ALA A 58 19.08 8.54 10.98
CA ALA A 58 19.75 9.52 10.11
C ALA A 58 19.99 8.98 8.69
N VAL A 59 20.33 7.68 8.57
CA VAL A 59 20.61 7.06 7.27
C VAL A 59 19.33 6.97 6.44
N GLY A 60 18.22 6.55 7.06
CA GLY A 60 16.92 6.50 6.38
C GLY A 60 16.46 7.88 5.90
N ARG A 61 16.66 8.93 6.72
CA ARG A 61 16.37 10.31 6.29
C ARG A 61 17.26 10.75 5.13
N ALA A 62 18.55 10.38 5.15
CA ALA A 62 19.48 10.68 4.05
C ALA A 62 19.08 9.95 2.75
N ILE A 63 18.64 8.69 2.83
CA ILE A 63 18.10 7.94 1.70
C ILE A 63 16.89 8.66 1.09
N LEU A 64 15.91 9.06 1.89
CA LEU A 64 14.76 9.81 1.37
C LEU A 64 15.13 11.15 0.76
N SER A 65 16.14 11.84 1.36
CA SER A 65 16.65 13.09 0.81
C SER A 65 17.29 12.88 -0.55
N GLU A 66 18.05 11.79 -0.72
CA GLU A 66 18.66 11.43 -2.01
C GLU A 66 17.61 11.17 -3.08
N ILE A 67 16.56 10.42 -2.76
CA ILE A 67 15.46 10.19 -3.71
C ILE A 67 14.80 11.50 -4.13
N ARG A 68 14.48 12.38 -3.18
CA ARG A 68 13.86 13.68 -3.47
C ARG A 68 14.75 14.57 -4.33
N GLU A 69 16.06 14.53 -4.08
CA GLU A 69 17.03 15.30 -4.87
C GLU A 69 17.11 14.78 -6.30
N ALA A 70 17.12 13.47 -6.49
CA ALA A 70 17.17 12.85 -7.81
C ALA A 70 15.99 13.25 -8.73
N PHE A 71 14.83 13.54 -8.15
CA PHE A 71 13.62 13.92 -8.90
C PHE A 71 13.21 15.38 -8.73
N ARG A 72 14.06 16.23 -8.15
CA ARG A 72 13.75 17.65 -7.96
C ARG A 72 13.53 18.35 -9.30
N GLY A 73 12.36 18.99 -9.45
CA GLY A 73 11.96 19.66 -10.70
C GLY A 73 11.57 18.70 -11.83
N ARG A 74 11.52 17.40 -11.56
CA ARG A 74 11.15 16.34 -12.49
C ARG A 74 10.25 15.33 -11.81
N GLU A 75 9.21 15.82 -11.14
CA GLU A 75 8.35 15.00 -10.27
C GLU A 75 7.64 13.85 -11.03
N HIS A 76 7.39 14.02 -12.33
CA HIS A 76 6.86 12.97 -13.20
C HIS A 76 7.83 11.80 -13.41
N ASP A 77 9.13 12.06 -13.36
CA ASP A 77 10.14 10.99 -13.49
C ASP A 77 10.17 10.08 -12.26
N PHE A 78 9.50 10.47 -11.17
CA PHE A 78 9.32 9.64 -9.98
C PHE A 78 8.30 8.52 -10.20
N GLU A 79 7.39 8.62 -11.16
CA GLU A 79 6.35 7.63 -11.42
C GLU A 79 6.93 6.23 -11.73
N PRO A 80 7.91 6.05 -12.64
CA PRO A 80 8.58 4.77 -12.83
C PRO A 80 9.31 4.26 -11.58
N CYS A 81 9.92 5.14 -10.82
CA CYS A 81 10.58 4.81 -9.57
C CYS A 81 9.57 4.28 -8.54
N ALA A 82 8.40 4.90 -8.43
CA ALA A 82 7.32 4.46 -7.54
C ALA A 82 6.78 3.07 -7.92
N VAL A 83 6.72 2.74 -9.20
CA VAL A 83 6.37 1.39 -9.68
C VAL A 83 7.39 0.38 -9.21
N GLU A 84 8.69 0.66 -9.35
CA GLU A 84 9.73 -0.26 -8.87
C GLU A 84 9.74 -0.38 -7.34
N LEU A 85 9.50 0.70 -6.60
CA LEU A 85 9.32 0.67 -5.15
C LEU A 85 8.12 -0.22 -4.75
N TRP A 86 7.01 -0.12 -5.49
CA TRP A 86 5.88 -1.01 -5.30
C TRP A 86 6.24 -2.47 -5.57
N ARG A 87 7.00 -2.78 -6.61
CA ARG A 87 7.47 -4.14 -6.91
C ARG A 87 8.34 -4.73 -5.79
N LEU A 88 9.19 -3.91 -5.16
CA LEU A 88 9.97 -4.33 -4.00
C LEU A 88 9.09 -4.69 -2.80
N ILE A 89 8.00 -3.94 -2.58
CA ILE A 89 7.06 -4.16 -1.47
C ILE A 89 6.13 -5.35 -1.77
N ALA A 90 5.73 -5.49 -3.01
CA ALA A 90 4.73 -6.45 -3.48
C ALA A 90 5.26 -7.29 -4.65
N PRO A 91 6.12 -8.29 -4.39
CA PRO A 91 6.81 -9.06 -5.43
C PRO A 91 5.87 -9.84 -6.37
N ALA A 92 4.62 -10.08 -5.95
CA ALA A 92 3.61 -10.70 -6.80
C ALA A 92 2.97 -9.73 -7.82
N THR A 93 3.51 -8.51 -7.96
CA THR A 93 3.11 -7.58 -9.00
C THR A 93 3.49 -8.14 -10.36
N GLY A 94 2.48 -8.35 -11.20
CA GLY A 94 2.62 -8.77 -12.58
C GLY A 94 2.96 -7.60 -13.52
N ARG A 95 2.23 -7.53 -14.64
CA ARG A 95 2.37 -6.40 -15.56
C ARG A 95 2.03 -5.09 -14.85
N CYS A 96 2.83 -4.06 -15.10
CA CYS A 96 2.58 -2.71 -14.62
C CYS A 96 3.13 -1.71 -15.65
N ASP A 97 2.25 -0.86 -16.16
CA ASP A 97 2.53 0.12 -17.19
C ASP A 97 2.40 1.54 -16.61
N VAL A 98 3.45 2.35 -16.74
CA VAL A 98 3.40 3.79 -16.43
C VAL A 98 2.56 4.47 -17.50
N THR A 99 1.60 5.28 -17.09
CA THR A 99 0.66 5.93 -18.00
C THR A 99 1.20 7.27 -18.49
N ARG A 100 0.80 7.70 -19.70
CA ARG A 100 1.18 9.02 -20.22
C ARG A 100 0.18 10.06 -19.71
N ALA A 101 0.67 11.16 -19.15
CA ALA A 101 -0.10 12.23 -18.52
C ALA A 101 -1.28 12.81 -19.35
N SER A 102 -1.30 12.60 -20.67
CA SER A 102 -2.24 13.27 -21.58
C SER A 102 -3.49 12.46 -21.96
N ARG A 103 -3.60 11.16 -21.62
CA ARG A 103 -4.70 10.29 -22.12
C ARG A 103 -5.46 9.48 -21.07
N ASP A 104 -4.94 9.28 -19.85
CA ASP A 104 -5.45 8.23 -18.96
C ASP A 104 -6.09 8.73 -17.67
N GLY A 105 -6.64 9.95 -17.67
CA GLY A 105 -7.39 10.49 -16.54
C GLY A 105 -6.54 10.74 -15.30
N GLY A 106 -5.18 10.83 -15.41
CA GLY A 106 -4.25 11.23 -14.37
C GLY A 106 -3.92 10.13 -13.33
N ARG A 107 -3.95 8.87 -13.71
CA ARG A 107 -3.27 7.78 -12.98
C ARG A 107 -1.81 7.77 -13.43
N ASP A 108 -0.89 7.52 -12.52
CA ASP A 108 0.54 7.52 -12.84
C ASP A 108 0.99 6.14 -13.37
N ALA A 109 0.36 5.05 -12.86
CA ALA A 109 0.51 3.71 -13.41
C ALA A 109 -0.74 2.86 -13.21
N VAL A 110 -0.85 1.79 -14.00
CA VAL A 110 -1.85 0.73 -13.86
C VAL A 110 -1.14 -0.62 -13.95
N GLY A 111 -1.64 -1.62 -13.22
CA GLY A 111 -1.01 -2.93 -13.22
C GLY A 111 -1.90 -4.01 -12.66
N GLU A 112 -1.34 -5.22 -12.60
CA GLU A 112 -1.97 -6.43 -12.12
C GLU A 112 -1.20 -6.99 -10.93
N TYR A 113 -1.91 -7.48 -9.93
CA TYR A 113 -1.36 -8.19 -8.79
C TYR A 113 -1.82 -9.64 -8.81
N VAL A 114 -0.89 -10.57 -8.72
CA VAL A 114 -1.16 -12.01 -8.83
C VAL A 114 -1.44 -12.60 -7.46
N VAL A 115 -2.56 -13.31 -7.34
CA VAL A 115 -2.99 -13.97 -6.10
C VAL A 115 -3.28 -15.44 -6.38
N GLY A 116 -2.87 -16.32 -5.49
CA GLY A 116 -3.14 -17.76 -5.58
C GLY A 116 -1.91 -18.59 -5.94
N PRO A 117 -2.09 -19.90 -6.14
CA PRO A 117 -1.01 -20.80 -6.50
C PRO A 117 -0.59 -20.58 -7.96
N ALA A 118 0.67 -20.87 -8.28
CA ALA A 118 1.19 -20.72 -9.64
C ALA A 118 0.44 -21.58 -10.68
N SER A 119 -0.23 -22.66 -10.23
CA SER A 119 -1.02 -23.54 -11.09
C SER A 119 -2.41 -23.01 -11.43
N ASP A 120 -2.94 -22.06 -10.64
CA ASP A 120 -4.26 -21.47 -10.83
C ASP A 120 -4.30 -20.04 -10.23
N PRO A 121 -3.57 -19.09 -10.81
CA PRO A 121 -3.52 -17.72 -10.32
C PRO A 121 -4.74 -16.94 -10.80
N ILE A 122 -5.14 -15.98 -9.97
CA ILE A 122 -6.03 -14.89 -10.38
C ILE A 122 -5.26 -13.58 -10.38
N THR A 123 -5.71 -12.62 -11.18
CA THR A 123 -5.15 -11.26 -11.19
C THR A 123 -6.16 -10.25 -10.65
N ILE A 124 -5.66 -9.28 -9.90
CA ILE A 124 -6.43 -8.16 -9.41
C ILE A 124 -5.78 -6.89 -9.94
N ASP A 125 -6.53 -6.08 -10.67
CA ASP A 125 -6.03 -4.84 -11.22
C ASP A 125 -5.80 -3.79 -10.13
N PHE A 126 -4.79 -2.93 -10.32
CA PHE A 126 -4.56 -1.77 -9.47
C PHE A 126 -4.25 -0.51 -10.27
N ALA A 127 -4.50 0.63 -9.63
CA ALA A 127 -4.04 1.92 -10.08
C ALA A 127 -3.06 2.50 -9.07
N LEU A 128 -1.96 3.09 -9.55
CA LEU A 128 -0.94 3.71 -8.71
C LEU A 128 -0.93 5.23 -8.93
N GLU A 129 -0.78 5.97 -7.85
CA GLU A 129 -0.50 7.40 -7.80
C GLU A 129 0.79 7.61 -7.01
N ALA A 130 1.67 8.50 -7.47
CA ALA A 130 2.98 8.77 -6.89
C ALA A 130 3.17 10.25 -6.60
N LYS A 131 3.73 10.59 -5.44
CA LYS A 131 4.06 11.97 -5.06
C LYS A 131 5.43 12.07 -4.42
N CYS A 132 6.36 12.70 -5.15
CA CYS A 132 7.68 13.01 -4.63
C CYS A 132 7.62 14.32 -3.81
N TYR A 133 7.16 14.21 -2.55
CA TYR A 133 6.98 15.36 -1.67
C TYR A 133 8.14 15.51 -0.68
N THR A 134 8.40 16.75 -0.26
CA THR A 134 9.31 17.03 0.84
C THR A 134 8.70 16.57 2.17
N GLU A 135 9.52 16.40 3.19
CA GLU A 135 9.06 15.95 4.52
C GLU A 135 8.00 16.89 5.15
N THR A 136 7.99 18.16 4.75
CA THR A 136 7.05 19.16 5.25
C THR A 136 5.69 19.10 4.57
N ASN A 137 5.62 18.51 3.38
CA ASN A 137 4.38 18.38 2.61
C ASN A 137 3.77 17.01 2.87
N SER A 138 2.49 16.97 3.24
CA SER A 138 1.74 15.72 3.41
C SER A 138 0.81 15.48 2.23
N VAL A 139 0.52 14.21 1.96
CA VAL A 139 -0.59 13.83 1.08
C VAL A 139 -1.90 14.03 1.84
N GLY A 140 -2.82 14.77 1.25
CA GLY A 140 -4.13 15.08 1.83
C GLY A 140 -5.24 14.21 1.25
N VAL A 141 -6.44 14.39 1.80
CA VAL A 141 -7.65 13.65 1.40
C VAL A 141 -7.99 13.84 -0.08
N ARG A 142 -7.82 15.05 -0.60
CA ARG A 142 -8.15 15.38 -2.00
C ARG A 142 -7.36 14.53 -3.01
N GLU A 143 -6.07 14.31 -2.75
CA GLU A 143 -5.22 13.51 -3.63
C GLU A 143 -5.64 12.04 -3.59
N VAL A 144 -5.91 11.51 -2.40
CA VAL A 144 -6.34 10.11 -2.25
C VAL A 144 -7.74 9.90 -2.80
N ALA A 145 -8.68 10.82 -2.57
CA ALA A 145 -10.03 10.77 -3.13
C ALA A 145 -10.00 10.75 -4.68
N ARG A 146 -9.03 11.44 -5.29
CA ARG A 146 -8.82 11.39 -6.73
C ARG A 146 -8.43 10.00 -7.22
N LEU A 147 -7.56 9.28 -6.49
CA LEU A 147 -7.24 7.89 -6.80
C LEU A 147 -8.48 6.99 -6.61
N ILE A 148 -9.19 7.13 -5.48
CA ILE A 148 -10.41 6.37 -5.19
C ILE A 148 -11.42 6.48 -6.33
N SER A 149 -11.68 7.69 -6.83
CA SER A 149 -12.65 7.93 -7.90
C SER A 149 -12.33 7.23 -9.22
N ARG A 150 -11.11 6.72 -9.38
CA ARG A 150 -10.62 6.04 -10.58
C ARG A 150 -10.56 4.53 -10.45
N LEU A 151 -10.76 4.01 -9.23
CA LEU A 151 -10.83 2.57 -9.00
C LEU A 151 -12.15 2.04 -9.52
N ARG A 152 -12.09 0.95 -10.28
CA ARG A 152 -13.27 0.19 -10.71
C ARG A 152 -13.58 -0.89 -9.70
N HIS A 153 -14.71 -1.54 -9.86
CA HIS A 153 -15.06 -2.70 -9.05
C HIS A 153 -13.95 -3.76 -9.11
N ARG A 154 -13.57 -4.29 -7.94
CA ARG A 154 -12.48 -5.27 -7.74
C ARG A 154 -11.05 -4.74 -8.00
N HIS A 155 -10.86 -3.43 -8.20
CA HIS A 155 -9.54 -2.84 -8.23
C HIS A 155 -9.11 -2.41 -6.83
N PHE A 156 -7.80 -2.33 -6.61
CA PHE A 156 -7.26 -1.63 -5.46
C PHE A 156 -6.36 -0.46 -5.90
N GLY A 157 -6.11 0.45 -4.97
CA GLY A 157 -5.23 1.59 -5.18
C GLY A 157 -3.89 1.39 -4.50
N VAL A 158 -2.84 1.96 -5.08
CA VAL A 158 -1.53 2.08 -4.47
C VAL A 158 -1.14 3.55 -4.48
N PHE A 159 -0.88 4.14 -3.33
CA PHE A 159 -0.43 5.51 -3.23
C PHE A 159 0.97 5.54 -2.63
N VAL A 160 1.95 6.01 -3.40
CA VAL A 160 3.36 6.08 -2.99
C VAL A 160 3.77 7.52 -2.75
N THR A 161 4.36 7.83 -1.59
CA THR A 161 4.91 9.16 -1.35
C THR A 161 6.25 9.09 -0.62
N THR A 162 7.19 9.94 -1.01
CA THR A 162 8.44 10.15 -0.26
C THR A 162 8.23 10.93 1.04
N SER A 163 6.99 11.26 1.40
CA SER A 163 6.64 11.97 2.62
C SER A 163 5.70 11.14 3.49
N HIS A 164 4.59 11.71 3.93
CA HIS A 164 3.62 11.10 4.80
C HIS A 164 2.19 11.48 4.39
N PHE A 165 1.23 10.67 4.79
CA PHE A 165 -0.19 10.96 4.69
C PHE A 165 -0.65 11.69 5.95
N ASN A 166 -1.54 12.67 5.83
CA ASN A 166 -2.11 13.26 7.01
C ASN A 166 -3.06 12.27 7.71
N GLN A 167 -3.33 12.51 8.99
CA GLN A 167 -4.13 11.60 9.81
C GLN A 167 -5.55 11.42 9.28
N GLN A 168 -6.14 12.45 8.69
CA GLN A 168 -7.47 12.39 8.11
C GLN A 168 -7.56 11.42 6.94
N VAL A 169 -6.50 11.30 6.11
CA VAL A 169 -6.44 10.31 5.02
C VAL A 169 -6.61 8.89 5.56
N TYR A 170 -5.87 8.54 6.61
CA TYR A 170 -6.01 7.22 7.23
C TYR A 170 -7.42 6.99 7.75
N SER A 171 -7.99 7.99 8.44
CA SER A 171 -9.33 7.88 8.99
C SER A 171 -10.37 7.63 7.90
N GLU A 172 -10.36 8.40 6.81
CA GLU A 172 -11.31 8.26 5.72
C GLU A 172 -11.12 6.97 4.93
N VAL A 173 -9.88 6.67 4.52
CA VAL A 173 -9.59 5.43 3.76
C VAL A 173 -9.99 4.17 4.55
N ARG A 174 -9.81 4.18 5.88
CA ARG A 174 -10.12 3.02 6.72
C ARG A 174 -11.60 2.98 7.14
N ALA A 175 -12.23 4.13 7.41
CA ALA A 175 -13.65 4.19 7.76
C ALA A 175 -14.54 3.71 6.60
N ASP A 176 -14.19 4.07 5.38
CA ASP A 176 -14.93 3.71 4.18
C ASP A 176 -14.46 2.37 3.57
N ALA A 177 -13.52 1.69 4.22
CA ALA A 177 -12.93 0.42 3.77
C ALA A 177 -12.41 0.45 2.33
N HIS A 178 -11.90 1.61 1.87
CA HIS A 178 -11.30 1.71 0.54
C HIS A 178 -10.05 0.82 0.43
N PRO A 179 -9.95 -0.02 -0.60
CA PRO A 179 -8.84 -0.93 -0.77
C PRO A 179 -7.61 -0.18 -1.32
N ILE A 180 -6.95 0.65 -0.47
CA ILE A 180 -5.78 1.43 -0.85
C ILE A 180 -4.59 1.09 0.04
N ALA A 181 -3.48 0.71 -0.58
CA ALA A 181 -2.18 0.62 0.03
C ALA A 181 -1.55 2.02 0.12
N LEU A 182 -1.29 2.49 1.34
CA LEU A 182 -0.65 3.77 1.61
C LEU A 182 0.82 3.53 1.95
N ILE A 183 1.72 3.90 1.01
CA ILE A 183 3.16 3.70 1.11
C ILE A 183 3.83 5.04 1.39
N SER A 184 4.37 5.18 2.58
CA SER A 184 5.01 6.39 3.08
C SER A 184 6.53 6.34 2.94
N GLY A 185 7.19 7.43 3.29
CA GLY A 185 8.66 7.50 3.23
C GLY A 185 9.38 6.43 4.03
N ARG A 186 8.84 6.00 5.19
CA ARG A 186 9.42 4.87 5.95
C ARG A 186 9.33 3.58 5.17
N ASP A 187 8.18 3.28 4.59
CA ASP A 187 7.95 2.04 3.86
C ASP A 187 8.88 1.93 2.65
N ILE A 188 9.15 3.06 1.97
CA ILE A 188 10.12 3.15 0.88
C ILE A 188 11.54 2.78 1.38
N VAL A 189 11.98 3.36 2.48
CA VAL A 189 13.32 3.10 3.02
C VAL A 189 13.44 1.64 3.47
N GLU A 190 12.43 1.09 4.11
CA GLU A 190 12.41 -0.30 4.55
C GLU A 190 12.45 -1.27 3.36
N ALA A 191 11.70 -0.99 2.28
CA ALA A 191 11.73 -1.78 1.06
C ALA A 191 13.11 -1.74 0.36
N LEU A 192 13.72 -0.57 0.26
CA LEU A 192 15.06 -0.42 -0.31
C LEU A 192 16.10 -1.18 0.51
N ARG A 193 16.06 -1.08 1.83
CA ARG A 193 16.95 -1.83 2.72
C ARG A 193 16.79 -3.33 2.58
N ALA A 194 15.56 -3.82 2.51
CA ALA A 194 15.27 -5.23 2.29
C ALA A 194 15.81 -5.73 0.94
N ALA A 195 15.87 -4.85 -0.08
CA ALA A 195 16.45 -5.14 -1.38
C ALA A 195 17.99 -4.94 -1.45
N GLY A 196 18.65 -4.65 -0.32
CA GLY A 196 20.10 -4.48 -0.24
C GLY A 196 20.60 -3.04 -0.44
N HIS A 197 19.70 -2.05 -0.59
CA HIS A 197 20.05 -0.63 -0.72
C HIS A 197 19.93 0.06 0.64
N SER A 198 20.92 -0.18 1.52
CA SER A 198 20.87 0.24 2.92
C SER A 198 21.52 1.58 3.22
N ASP A 199 22.17 2.22 2.25
CA ASP A 199 22.88 3.49 2.38
C ASP A 199 22.72 4.38 1.15
N VAL A 200 23.14 5.64 1.25
CA VAL A 200 23.01 6.62 0.15
C VAL A 200 23.77 6.21 -1.11
N PRO A 201 25.01 5.68 -1.05
CA PRO A 201 25.72 5.24 -2.25
C PRO A 201 24.99 4.16 -3.04
N THR A 202 24.47 3.14 -2.36
CA THR A 202 23.74 2.02 -3.01
C THR A 202 22.40 2.49 -3.57
N VAL A 203 21.67 3.37 -2.87
CA VAL A 203 20.43 3.98 -3.37
C VAL A 203 20.69 4.87 -4.58
N ARG A 204 21.73 5.69 -4.54
CA ARG A 204 22.13 6.54 -5.70
C ARG A 204 22.45 5.67 -6.92
N ALA A 205 23.16 4.55 -6.73
CA ALA A 205 23.44 3.61 -7.81
C ALA A 205 22.15 3.01 -8.40
N TRP A 206 21.19 2.66 -7.52
CA TRP A 206 19.88 2.14 -7.93
C TRP A 206 19.04 3.19 -8.67
N LEU A 207 19.08 4.46 -8.26
CA LEU A 207 18.33 5.57 -8.88
C LEU A 207 18.79 5.90 -10.31
N ARG A 208 20.03 5.56 -10.71
CA ARG A 208 20.54 5.82 -12.07
C ARG A 208 19.70 5.19 -13.17
N GLN A 209 18.99 4.11 -12.90
CA GLN A 209 18.09 3.47 -13.88
C GLN A 209 16.92 4.37 -14.28
N PHE A 210 16.58 5.39 -13.47
CA PHE A 210 15.52 6.37 -13.73
C PHE A 210 16.04 7.71 -14.23
N GLU A 211 17.34 7.86 -14.37
CA GLU A 211 17.92 9.03 -15.04
C GLU A 211 17.52 8.93 -16.50
N SER A 212 16.65 9.84 -16.95
CA SER A 212 16.05 9.85 -18.28
C SER A 212 17.09 9.56 -19.34
N THR A 213 16.83 8.58 -20.17
CA THR A 213 17.46 8.43 -21.48
C THR A 213 17.03 9.61 -22.38
N THR A 214 17.38 10.82 -21.97
CA THR A 214 17.23 12.04 -22.79
C THR A 214 18.46 12.18 -23.68
N LEU A 215 18.78 11.08 -24.41
CA LEU A 215 19.78 11.15 -25.48
C LEU A 215 19.25 10.36 -26.67
N GLY A 216 18.74 11.10 -27.65
CA GLY A 216 18.72 10.62 -29.02
C GLY A 216 17.38 10.17 -29.56
N THR A 217 16.47 11.10 -29.84
CA THR A 217 15.77 10.98 -31.12
C THR A 217 16.72 11.54 -32.16
N PRO A 218 17.33 10.72 -33.03
CA PRO A 218 17.97 11.26 -34.20
C PRO A 218 16.86 11.92 -35.04
N ALA A 219 17.03 13.20 -35.33
CA ALA A 219 16.29 13.86 -36.38
C ALA A 219 16.44 13.01 -37.65
N SER A 220 15.38 12.27 -38.01
CA SER A 220 15.30 11.75 -39.38
C SER A 220 14.96 12.95 -40.28
N GLU A 221 16.00 13.47 -40.90
CA GLU A 221 15.90 14.15 -42.17
C GLU A 221 15.18 13.21 -43.16
N VAL A 222 14.12 13.63 -43.73
CA VAL A 222 13.73 13.79 -45.13
C VAL A 222 12.22 14.12 -45.17
#